data_d10d35358b4dc1b9bcee33deb6adfd28
#
_entry.id   d10d35358b4dc1b9bcee33deb6adfd28
#
_cell.length_a   1.000
_cell.length_b   1.000
_cell.length_c   1.000
_cell.angle_alpha   90.00
_cell.angle_beta   90.00
_cell.angle_gamma   90.00
#
_symmetry.space_group_name_H-M   'P 1'
#
loop_
_entity.id
_entity.type
_entity.pdbx_description
1 polymer ?
#
loop_
_entity_poly.entity_id
_entity_poly.type
_entity_poly.pdbx_seq_one_letter_code
_entity_poly.pdbx_strand_id
1 'polypeptide(L)'
;MKRILLPVMPLLFLFLASCKGTYEQNAVRVPDGNSVILVGTANLDSLLTQPFDSWFEENYQAANPDPATVQAIAPLLKDVEIHAFIGTWCEDSQREVPKFVKILEGAGYPVAAVRLVTMTREKTTPQHYEEGLHVTNVPTFIFYKNGKEMNRIVEFPIKTLESDMLTILRGEPYKH
;
A
#
# COMPACT_ATOMS: atom_id res chain seq x y z
N MET A 1 65.35 -12.06 17.93
CA MET A 1 64.15 -12.41 17.08
C MET A 1 62.94 -11.66 17.69
N LYS A 2 62.55 -10.52 17.08
CA LYS A 2 61.41 -9.70 17.51
C LYS A 2 60.17 -10.17 16.78
N ARG A 3 59.17 -10.71 17.50
CA ARG A 3 57.83 -11.06 16.96
C ARG A 3 57.00 -9.80 16.85
N ILE A 4 56.65 -9.40 15.66
CA ILE A 4 55.71 -8.31 15.38
C ILE A 4 54.30 -8.90 15.46
N LEU A 5 53.53 -8.50 16.51
CA LEU A 5 52.09 -8.74 16.59
C LEU A 5 51.39 -7.69 15.73
N LEU A 6 50.76 -8.11 14.66
CA LEU A 6 49.77 -7.26 13.94
C LEU A 6 48.44 -7.25 14.72
N PRO A 7 47.85 -6.06 14.94
CA PRO A 7 46.53 -5.99 15.54
C PRO A 7 45.45 -6.39 14.50
N VAL A 8 44.69 -7.42 14.81
CA VAL A 8 43.46 -7.79 14.07
C VAL A 8 42.40 -6.78 14.41
N MET A 9 42.10 -5.89 13.48
CA MET A 9 41.02 -4.91 13.60
C MET A 9 39.68 -5.61 13.29
N PRO A 10 38.71 -5.66 14.24
CA PRO A 10 37.42 -6.26 13.96
C PRO A 10 36.64 -5.38 12.97
N LEU A 11 36.31 -5.95 11.84
CA LEU A 11 35.43 -5.33 10.81
C LEU A 11 34.00 -5.32 11.37
N LEU A 12 33.59 -4.17 11.90
CA LEU A 12 32.23 -3.94 12.37
C LEU A 12 31.29 -3.86 11.17
N PHE A 13 30.62 -4.97 10.86
CA PHE A 13 29.52 -4.98 9.89
C PHE A 13 28.33 -4.19 10.46
N LEU A 14 28.18 -2.93 10.03
CA LEU A 14 26.94 -2.19 10.24
C LEU A 14 25.85 -2.85 9.35
N PHE A 15 25.01 -3.68 9.97
CA PHE A 15 23.73 -4.03 9.37
C PHE A 15 22.85 -2.76 9.32
N LEU A 16 22.78 -2.11 8.17
CA LEU A 16 21.74 -1.13 7.90
C LEU A 16 20.41 -1.90 7.79
N ALA A 17 19.73 -2.07 8.91
CA ALA A 17 18.34 -2.46 8.90
C ALA A 17 17.56 -1.32 8.22
N SER A 18 17.13 -1.54 6.98
CA SER A 18 16.18 -0.68 6.30
C SER A 18 14.84 -0.83 7.04
N CYS A 19 14.63 0.00 8.07
CA CYS A 19 13.32 0.17 8.66
C CYS A 19 12.44 0.83 7.59
N LYS A 20 11.54 0.08 6.98
CA LYS A 20 10.40 0.67 6.27
C LYS A 20 9.63 1.46 7.32
N GLY A 21 9.62 2.80 7.20
CA GLY A 21 8.99 3.69 8.16
C GLY A 21 7.49 3.39 8.25
N THR A 22 6.97 3.37 9.48
CA THR A 22 5.53 3.44 9.70
C THR A 22 5.10 4.89 9.52
N TYR A 23 4.07 5.13 8.71
CA TYR A 23 3.51 6.47 8.54
C TYR A 23 2.74 6.89 9.79
N GLU A 24 2.87 8.18 10.16
CA GLU A 24 2.10 8.72 11.27
C GLU A 24 0.60 8.67 10.95
N GLN A 25 -0.17 8.07 11.86
CA GLN A 25 -1.61 7.92 11.73
C GLN A 25 -2.30 9.19 12.21
N ASN A 26 -3.09 9.84 11.34
CA ASN A 26 -3.83 11.05 11.66
C ASN A 26 -5.24 11.08 11.07
N ALA A 27 -5.72 9.95 10.56
CA ALA A 27 -7.06 9.86 10.01
C ALA A 27 -8.12 10.11 11.08
N VAL A 28 -9.08 10.95 10.73
CA VAL A 28 -10.24 11.30 11.58
C VAL A 28 -11.54 10.88 10.92
N ARG A 29 -12.57 10.62 11.73
CA ARG A 29 -13.92 10.35 11.26
C ARG A 29 -14.62 11.69 11.01
N VAL A 30 -15.12 11.85 9.80
CA VAL A 30 -15.84 13.06 9.36
C VAL A 30 -17.28 12.68 9.01
N PRO A 31 -18.30 13.43 9.47
CA PRO A 31 -19.67 13.21 9.07
C PRO A 31 -19.86 13.28 7.55
N ASP A 32 -20.64 12.34 6.99
CA ASP A 32 -20.96 12.27 5.57
C ASP A 32 -22.43 11.84 5.41
N GLY A 33 -23.33 12.82 5.42
CA GLY A 33 -24.77 12.58 5.48
C GLY A 33 -25.19 11.85 6.76
N ASN A 34 -25.78 10.68 6.61
CA ASN A 34 -26.19 9.82 7.75
C ASN A 34 -25.10 8.81 8.15
N SER A 35 -23.89 8.92 7.59
CA SER A 35 -22.76 8.04 7.84
C SER A 35 -21.54 8.85 8.26
N VAL A 36 -20.40 8.18 8.32
CA VAL A 36 -19.08 8.80 8.52
C VAL A 36 -18.10 8.27 7.47
N ILE A 37 -17.17 9.10 7.11
CA ILE A 37 -16.01 8.72 6.28
C ILE A 37 -14.73 8.91 7.08
N LEU A 38 -13.68 8.22 6.68
CA LEU A 38 -12.34 8.39 7.23
C LEU A 38 -11.55 9.33 6.33
N VAL A 39 -10.78 10.27 6.90
CA VAL A 39 -9.98 11.25 6.14
C VAL A 39 -8.63 11.45 6.82
N GLY A 40 -7.55 11.26 6.09
CA GLY A 40 -6.17 11.38 6.55
C GLY A 40 -5.37 10.08 6.38
N THR A 41 -4.19 9.99 7.00
CA THR A 41 -3.37 8.77 6.99
C THR A 41 -3.94 7.76 7.98
N ALA A 42 -4.39 6.62 7.46
CA ALA A 42 -5.00 5.52 8.20
C ALA A 42 -4.08 4.28 8.24
N ASN A 43 -4.47 3.30 9.02
CA ASN A 43 -3.92 1.94 8.99
C ASN A 43 -5.04 0.93 8.73
N LEU A 44 -4.66 -0.34 8.60
CA LEU A 44 -5.64 -1.41 8.39
C LEU A 44 -6.65 -1.49 9.55
N ASP A 45 -6.19 -1.33 10.81
CA ASP A 45 -7.06 -1.41 11.99
C ASP A 45 -8.19 -0.39 11.93
N SER A 46 -7.96 0.79 11.33
CA SER A 46 -8.97 1.80 11.13
C SER A 46 -10.12 1.32 10.23
N LEU A 47 -9.83 0.45 9.26
CA LEU A 47 -10.82 -0.14 8.35
C LEU A 47 -11.52 -1.37 8.95
N LEU A 48 -10.96 -1.96 10.00
CA LEU A 48 -11.51 -3.10 10.73
C LEU A 48 -12.40 -2.68 11.91
N THR A 49 -12.80 -1.41 11.96
CA THR A 49 -13.71 -0.88 12.98
C THR A 49 -14.98 -0.33 12.34
N GLN A 50 -16.12 -0.43 13.06
CA GLN A 50 -17.39 0.12 12.57
C GLN A 50 -17.27 1.62 12.19
N PRO A 51 -17.91 2.02 11.09
CA PRO A 51 -18.83 1.26 10.22
C PRO A 51 -18.11 0.59 9.03
N PHE A 52 -16.77 0.59 8.98
CA PHE A 52 -16.01 0.17 7.79
C PHE A 52 -15.77 -1.35 7.75
N ASP A 53 -15.76 -2.01 8.91
CA ASP A 53 -15.50 -3.44 9.07
C ASP A 53 -16.44 -4.33 8.25
N SER A 54 -17.70 -4.00 8.17
CA SER A 54 -18.71 -4.81 7.48
C SER A 54 -18.38 -5.02 5.99
N TRP A 55 -18.15 -3.94 5.25
CA TRP A 55 -17.80 -4.03 3.83
C TRP A 55 -16.36 -4.55 3.64
N PHE A 56 -15.44 -4.24 4.58
CA PHE A 56 -14.07 -4.72 4.49
C PHE A 56 -14.03 -6.24 4.61
N GLU A 57 -14.65 -6.79 5.65
CA GLU A 57 -14.63 -8.23 5.90
C GLU A 57 -15.36 -9.01 4.80
N GLU A 58 -16.54 -8.56 4.37
CA GLU A 58 -17.30 -9.17 3.28
C GLU A 58 -16.47 -9.29 2.01
N ASN A 59 -15.87 -8.17 1.55
CA ASN A 59 -15.06 -8.16 0.32
C ASN A 59 -13.73 -8.90 0.48
N TYR A 60 -13.12 -8.89 1.68
CA TYR A 60 -11.92 -9.66 1.96
C TYR A 60 -12.18 -11.16 1.86
N GLN A 61 -13.28 -11.64 2.40
CA GLN A 61 -13.68 -13.05 2.31
C GLN A 61 -14.03 -13.44 0.88
N ALA A 62 -14.74 -12.60 0.14
CA ALA A 62 -15.09 -12.83 -1.25
C ALA A 62 -13.90 -12.79 -2.21
N ALA A 63 -12.81 -12.08 -1.86
CA ALA A 63 -11.63 -11.98 -2.69
C ALA A 63 -10.93 -13.34 -2.85
N ASN A 64 -10.64 -13.71 -4.10
CA ASN A 64 -9.92 -14.95 -4.44
C ASN A 64 -8.84 -14.68 -5.49
N PRO A 65 -7.72 -13.99 -5.10
CA PRO A 65 -6.62 -13.72 -6.02
C PRO A 65 -5.92 -15.02 -6.42
N ASP A 66 -5.43 -15.08 -7.66
CA ASP A 66 -4.71 -16.27 -8.17
C ASP A 66 -3.41 -16.49 -7.37
N PRO A 67 -3.27 -17.65 -6.66
CA PRO A 67 -2.12 -17.90 -5.81
C PRO A 67 -0.79 -17.92 -6.56
N ALA A 68 -0.76 -18.36 -7.81
CA ALA A 68 0.47 -18.41 -8.60
C ALA A 68 0.94 -17.00 -8.95
N THR A 69 0.02 -16.12 -9.30
CA THR A 69 0.31 -14.71 -9.57
C THR A 69 0.77 -13.99 -8.29
N VAL A 70 0.13 -14.25 -7.15
CA VAL A 70 0.54 -13.70 -5.85
C VAL A 70 1.96 -14.15 -5.48
N GLN A 71 2.30 -15.42 -5.67
CA GLN A 71 3.65 -15.92 -5.46
C GLN A 71 4.69 -15.27 -6.39
N ALA A 72 4.31 -14.98 -7.65
CA ALA A 72 5.20 -14.28 -8.59
C ALA A 72 5.42 -12.81 -8.22
N ILE A 73 4.46 -12.17 -7.54
CA ILE A 73 4.57 -10.80 -7.01
C ILE A 73 5.58 -10.71 -5.86
N ALA A 74 5.61 -11.68 -4.96
CA ALA A 74 6.35 -11.65 -3.70
C ALA A 74 7.82 -11.18 -3.83
N PRO A 75 8.67 -11.75 -4.70
CA PRO A 75 10.07 -11.31 -4.83
C PRO A 75 10.21 -9.91 -5.44
N LEU A 76 9.20 -9.42 -6.18
CA LEU A 76 9.24 -8.14 -6.87
C LEU A 76 8.92 -6.96 -5.94
N LEU A 77 8.26 -7.23 -4.81
CA LEU A 77 7.91 -6.23 -3.79
C LEU A 77 9.09 -5.79 -2.92
N LYS A 78 10.27 -6.40 -3.10
CA LYS A 78 11.47 -5.96 -2.41
C LYS A 78 11.81 -4.53 -2.82
N ASP A 79 12.01 -3.65 -1.81
CA ASP A 79 12.34 -2.24 -1.97
C ASP A 79 11.27 -1.42 -2.74
N VAL A 80 10.05 -1.95 -2.82
CA VAL A 80 8.89 -1.22 -3.34
C VAL A 80 8.16 -0.53 -2.19
N GLU A 81 7.89 0.76 -2.36
CA GLU A 81 7.01 1.56 -1.52
C GLU A 81 5.64 1.66 -2.21
N ILE A 82 4.58 1.58 -1.42
CA ILE A 82 3.21 1.58 -1.93
C ILE A 82 2.41 2.68 -1.24
N HIS A 83 1.79 3.54 -2.04
CA HIS A 83 0.80 4.51 -1.57
C HIS A 83 -0.59 4.09 -2.08
N ALA A 84 -1.55 4.02 -1.17
CA ALA A 84 -2.94 3.70 -1.46
C ALA A 84 -3.82 4.89 -1.07
N PHE A 85 -4.37 5.58 -2.06
CA PHE A 85 -5.36 6.63 -1.87
C PHE A 85 -6.75 6.03 -2.05
N ILE A 86 -7.60 6.11 -1.02
CA ILE A 86 -8.90 5.44 -1.01
C ILE A 86 -10.01 6.36 -0.50
N GLY A 87 -11.24 6.03 -0.84
CA GLY A 87 -12.42 6.64 -0.23
C GLY A 87 -13.24 5.58 0.51
N THR A 88 -13.42 5.69 1.82
CA THR A 88 -14.26 4.73 2.57
C THR A 88 -15.75 4.81 2.17
N TRP A 89 -16.12 5.85 1.44
CA TRP A 89 -17.42 6.10 0.82
C TRP A 89 -17.55 5.56 -0.61
N CYS A 90 -16.43 5.14 -1.22
CA CYS A 90 -16.36 4.75 -2.64
C CYS A 90 -16.52 3.23 -2.76
N GLU A 91 -17.49 2.77 -3.54
CA GLU A 91 -17.75 1.34 -3.76
C GLU A 91 -16.56 0.61 -4.39
N ASP A 92 -15.84 1.26 -5.31
CA ASP A 92 -14.63 0.69 -5.89
C ASP A 92 -13.52 0.50 -4.85
N SER A 93 -13.36 1.48 -3.94
CA SER A 93 -12.41 1.32 -2.81
C SER A 93 -12.84 0.19 -1.88
N GLN A 94 -14.13 0.09 -1.55
CA GLN A 94 -14.66 -0.97 -0.70
C GLN A 94 -14.45 -2.36 -1.30
N ARG A 95 -14.52 -2.48 -2.63
CA ARG A 95 -14.29 -3.74 -3.35
C ARG A 95 -12.81 -4.08 -3.50
N GLU A 96 -11.98 -3.11 -3.92
CA GLU A 96 -10.60 -3.40 -4.33
C GLU A 96 -9.61 -3.36 -3.16
N VAL A 97 -9.83 -2.54 -2.12
CA VAL A 97 -8.89 -2.41 -0.99
C VAL A 97 -8.75 -3.72 -0.20
N PRO A 98 -9.82 -4.42 0.18
CA PRO A 98 -9.70 -5.70 0.89
C PRO A 98 -8.99 -6.77 0.05
N LYS A 99 -9.25 -6.83 -1.26
CA LYS A 99 -8.55 -7.71 -2.19
C LYS A 99 -7.05 -7.36 -2.28
N PHE A 100 -6.72 -6.06 -2.35
CA PHE A 100 -5.35 -5.57 -2.34
C PHE A 100 -4.60 -6.00 -1.08
N VAL A 101 -5.21 -5.84 0.09
CA VAL A 101 -4.66 -6.31 1.36
C VAL A 101 -4.38 -7.81 1.32
N LYS A 102 -5.34 -8.62 0.85
CA LYS A 102 -5.19 -10.07 0.74
C LYS A 102 -4.05 -10.49 -0.19
N ILE A 103 -3.85 -9.78 -1.30
CA ILE A 103 -2.71 -10.01 -2.21
C ILE A 103 -1.39 -9.70 -1.51
N LEU A 104 -1.29 -8.56 -0.80
CA LEU A 104 -0.07 -8.18 -0.08
C LEU A 104 0.29 -9.18 1.01
N GLU A 105 -0.69 -9.62 1.80
CA GLU A 105 -0.50 -10.65 2.83
C GLU A 105 -0.03 -11.97 2.23
N GLY A 106 -0.69 -12.41 1.15
CA GLY A 106 -0.31 -13.63 0.42
C GLY A 106 1.10 -13.56 -0.20
N ALA A 107 1.55 -12.36 -0.57
CA ALA A 107 2.90 -12.10 -1.07
C ALA A 107 3.93 -11.84 0.06
N GLY A 108 3.51 -11.85 1.35
CA GLY A 108 4.38 -11.59 2.49
C GLY A 108 4.84 -10.13 2.60
N TYR A 109 4.12 -9.18 1.99
CA TYR A 109 4.42 -7.77 2.14
C TYR A 109 3.72 -7.20 3.38
N PRO A 110 4.43 -6.48 4.27
CA PRO A 110 3.83 -5.95 5.49
C PRO A 110 2.81 -4.85 5.14
N VAL A 111 1.51 -5.11 5.36
CA VAL A 111 0.43 -4.15 5.07
C VAL A 111 0.63 -2.83 5.81
N ALA A 112 1.20 -2.87 7.01
CA ALA A 112 1.55 -1.67 7.79
C ALA A 112 2.60 -0.76 7.12
N ALA A 113 3.32 -1.25 6.10
CA ALA A 113 4.26 -0.46 5.31
C ALA A 113 3.60 0.26 4.12
N VAL A 114 2.31 0.02 3.87
CA VAL A 114 1.54 0.78 2.89
C VAL A 114 1.19 2.14 3.47
N ARG A 115 1.47 3.20 2.73
CA ARG A 115 0.94 4.53 3.05
C ARG A 115 -0.54 4.57 2.64
N LEU A 116 -1.42 4.28 3.59
CA LEU A 116 -2.86 4.31 3.36
C LEU A 116 -3.41 5.71 3.66
N VAL A 117 -3.92 6.38 2.63
CA VAL A 117 -4.50 7.72 2.71
C VAL A 117 -5.98 7.64 2.37
N THR A 118 -6.83 7.98 3.32
CA THR A 118 -8.27 8.07 3.14
C THR A 118 -8.67 9.51 2.81
N MET A 119 -9.58 9.69 1.85
CA MET A 119 -9.88 10.98 1.23
C MET A 119 -11.34 11.38 1.36
N THR A 120 -11.59 12.70 1.30
CA THR A 120 -12.95 13.25 1.13
C THR A 120 -13.54 12.87 -0.23
N ARG A 121 -14.84 13.19 -0.45
CA ARG A 121 -15.49 12.97 -1.77
C ARG A 121 -14.86 13.80 -2.89
N GLU A 122 -14.27 14.94 -2.55
CA GLU A 122 -13.51 15.81 -3.45
C GLU A 122 -12.11 15.28 -3.77
N LYS A 123 -11.72 14.13 -3.21
CA LYS A 123 -10.40 13.49 -3.31
C LYS A 123 -9.28 14.40 -2.77
N THR A 124 -9.55 15.01 -1.62
CA THR A 124 -8.58 15.85 -0.88
C THR A 124 -8.38 15.35 0.53
N THR A 125 -7.29 15.79 1.14
CA THR A 125 -7.00 15.60 2.56
C THR A 125 -6.63 16.94 3.20
N PRO A 126 -6.90 17.18 4.49
CA PRO A 126 -6.49 18.42 5.16
C PRO A 126 -4.98 18.67 5.13
N GLN A 127 -4.19 17.63 4.98
CA GLN A 127 -2.73 17.68 4.93
C GLN A 127 -2.17 17.74 3.49
N HIS A 128 -3.04 17.75 2.47
CA HIS A 128 -2.68 17.79 1.06
C HIS A 128 -1.74 16.65 0.63
N TYR A 129 -1.98 15.42 1.15
CA TYR A 129 -1.16 14.23 0.81
C TYR A 129 -1.23 13.83 -0.66
N GLU A 130 -2.27 14.24 -1.37
CA GLU A 130 -2.50 14.04 -2.80
C GLU A 130 -1.80 15.09 -3.67
N GLU A 131 -1.30 16.18 -3.10
CA GLU A 131 -0.74 17.30 -3.85
C GLU A 131 0.44 16.85 -4.74
N GLY A 132 0.39 17.24 -6.02
CA GLY A 132 1.39 16.86 -7.01
C GLY A 132 1.31 15.42 -7.50
N LEU A 133 0.45 14.57 -6.94
CA LEU A 133 0.33 13.16 -7.33
C LEU A 133 -0.77 12.90 -8.38
N HIS A 134 -1.56 13.91 -8.72
CA HIS A 134 -2.66 13.80 -9.71
C HIS A 134 -3.63 12.65 -9.39
N VAL A 135 -4.01 12.49 -8.12
CA VAL A 135 -5.01 11.51 -7.69
C VAL A 135 -6.40 12.07 -8.03
N THR A 136 -6.98 11.62 -9.13
CA THR A 136 -8.30 12.09 -9.61
C THR A 136 -9.43 11.17 -9.18
N ASN A 137 -9.13 9.89 -8.95
CA ASN A 137 -10.09 8.83 -8.67
C ASN A 137 -9.59 7.93 -7.52
N VAL A 138 -10.52 7.24 -6.85
CA VAL A 138 -10.20 6.31 -5.77
C VAL A 138 -10.92 4.97 -5.97
N PRO A 139 -10.24 3.84 -5.62
CA PRO A 139 -8.89 3.76 -5.10
C PRO A 139 -7.84 4.07 -6.16
N THR A 140 -6.69 4.60 -5.72
CA THR A 140 -5.49 4.70 -6.55
C THR A 140 -4.33 4.06 -5.79
N PHE A 141 -3.76 2.99 -6.35
CA PHE A 141 -2.60 2.29 -5.81
C PHE A 141 -1.37 2.68 -6.61
N ILE A 142 -0.41 3.39 -6.00
CA ILE A 142 0.81 3.88 -6.65
C ILE A 142 2.00 3.07 -6.14
N PHE A 143 2.80 2.54 -7.05
CA PHE A 143 3.99 1.74 -6.74
C PHE A 143 5.25 2.53 -7.04
N TYR A 144 6.15 2.64 -6.06
CA TYR A 144 7.41 3.36 -6.17
C TYR A 144 8.59 2.42 -5.96
N LYS A 145 9.67 2.64 -6.68
CA LYS A 145 10.95 1.99 -6.45
C LYS A 145 12.07 3.02 -6.54
N ASN A 146 12.93 3.06 -5.51
CA ASN A 146 14.00 4.06 -5.41
C ASN A 146 13.50 5.51 -5.54
N GLY A 147 12.33 5.81 -4.95
CA GLY A 147 11.70 7.13 -4.97
C GLY A 147 11.06 7.53 -6.30
N LYS A 148 11.08 6.65 -7.31
CA LYS A 148 10.45 6.89 -8.62
C LYS A 148 9.19 6.04 -8.77
N GLU A 149 8.11 6.67 -9.22
CA GLU A 149 6.90 5.94 -9.57
C GLU A 149 7.17 4.94 -10.70
N MET A 150 6.81 3.68 -10.46
CA MET A 150 6.82 2.64 -11.48
C MET A 150 5.57 2.75 -12.36
N ASN A 151 4.41 2.74 -11.72
CA ASN A 151 3.09 2.96 -12.31
C ASN A 151 2.02 2.92 -11.21
N ARG A 152 0.74 3.03 -11.60
CA ARG A 152 -0.40 3.01 -10.68
C ARG A 152 -1.61 2.27 -11.25
N ILE A 153 -2.49 1.78 -10.38
CA ILE A 153 -3.81 1.26 -10.69
C ILE A 153 -4.83 2.28 -10.19
N VAL A 154 -5.78 2.67 -11.03
CA VAL A 154 -6.79 3.68 -10.73
C VAL A 154 -8.19 3.05 -10.81
N GLU A 155 -9.02 3.24 -9.79
CA GLU A 155 -10.38 2.71 -9.60
C GLU A 155 -10.46 1.18 -9.61
N PHE A 156 -10.29 0.56 -10.76
CA PHE A 156 -10.40 -0.90 -10.93
C PHE A 156 -9.30 -1.41 -11.87
N PRO A 157 -8.92 -2.69 -11.77
CA PRO A 157 -7.88 -3.25 -12.62
C PRO A 157 -8.37 -3.43 -14.07
N ILE A 158 -7.43 -3.44 -15.02
CA ILE A 158 -7.70 -3.74 -16.44
C ILE A 158 -8.02 -5.22 -16.64
N LYS A 159 -7.32 -6.10 -15.89
CA LYS A 159 -7.54 -7.55 -15.89
C LYS A 159 -8.00 -8.01 -14.50
N THR A 160 -7.08 -8.42 -13.67
CA THR A 160 -7.29 -8.66 -12.25
C THR A 160 -6.27 -7.86 -11.46
N LEU A 161 -6.58 -7.54 -10.21
CA LEU A 161 -5.71 -6.67 -9.40
C LEU A 161 -4.29 -7.25 -9.26
N GLU A 162 -4.18 -8.55 -8.98
CA GLU A 162 -2.90 -9.26 -8.88
C GLU A 162 -2.17 -9.32 -10.23
N SER A 163 -2.87 -9.47 -11.36
CA SER A 163 -2.26 -9.50 -12.68
C SER A 163 -1.69 -8.15 -13.06
N ASP A 164 -2.42 -7.06 -12.77
CA ASP A 164 -2.01 -5.70 -13.06
C ASP A 164 -0.83 -5.29 -12.15
N MET A 165 -0.88 -5.64 -10.85
CA MET A 165 0.25 -5.48 -9.95
C MET A 165 1.50 -6.19 -10.47
N LEU A 166 1.38 -7.43 -10.94
CA LEU A 166 2.50 -8.19 -11.50
C LEU A 166 3.11 -7.49 -12.73
N THR A 167 2.27 -6.98 -13.63
CA THR A 167 2.68 -6.23 -14.83
C THR A 167 3.49 -4.98 -14.42
N ILE A 168 2.96 -4.19 -13.49
CA ILE A 168 3.63 -2.98 -12.99
C ILE A 168 4.97 -3.31 -12.32
N LEU A 169 4.97 -4.31 -11.43
CA LEU A 169 6.15 -4.68 -10.65
C LEU A 169 7.27 -5.27 -11.52
N ARG A 170 6.96 -5.83 -12.68
CA ARG A 170 7.93 -6.25 -13.70
C ARG A 170 8.46 -5.09 -14.54
N GLY A 171 7.89 -3.90 -14.42
CA GLY A 171 8.21 -2.76 -15.29
C GLY A 171 7.73 -2.95 -16.73
N GLU A 172 6.75 -3.82 -16.94
CA GLU A 172 6.11 -4.04 -18.23
C GLU A 172 5.19 -2.85 -18.59
N PRO A 173 4.92 -2.60 -19.88
CA PRO A 173 4.00 -1.53 -20.28
C PRO A 173 2.62 -1.73 -19.64
N TYR A 174 2.17 -0.73 -18.90
CA TYR A 174 0.86 -0.70 -18.27
C TYR A 174 0.29 0.71 -18.45
N LYS A 175 -0.89 0.80 -19.01
CA LYS A 175 -1.61 2.05 -19.22
C LYS A 175 -3.06 1.85 -18.83
N HIS A 176 -3.42 2.43 -17.71
CA HIS A 176 -4.80 2.54 -17.24
C HIS A 176 -5.53 3.66 -17.96
#